data_4834d56ba4ed49aa4c142ec1b8eaa905
#
_entry.id   4834d56ba4ed49aa4c142ec1b8eaa905
#
_cell.length_a   1.000
_cell.length_b   1.000
_cell.length_c   1.000
_cell.angle_alpha   90.00
_cell.angle_beta   90.00
_cell.angle_gamma   90.00
#
_symmetry.space_group_name_H-M   'P 1'
#
loop_
_entity.id
_entity.type
_entity.pdbx_description
1 polymer ?
#
loop_
_entity_poly.entity_id
_entity_poly.type
_entity_poly.pdbx_seq_one_letter_code
_entity_poly.pdbx_strand_id
1 'polypeptide(L)'
;VFERESSKLGDVEFLAQGTIYPDIIESASAETGKAHVIKSHHNVGGLPDEMRLELVEPLKELFKDEVRTIGLKLGLSREIVFRHPFPGPGLGVRILGEVTKEYADILREADAVFIEELQDTGWYEKTSQAFAVFLPVKSVGVVGDGRRYEWVIGLRAVETIDFMTARS
;
A
#
# COMPACT_ATOMS: atom_id res chain seq x y z
N VAL A 1 -9.50 2.49 19.11
CA VAL A 1 -9.38 1.12 18.58
C VAL A 1 -8.31 0.38 19.36
N PHE A 2 -7.06 0.87 19.43
CA PHE A 2 -5.94 0.18 20.10
C PHE A 2 -6.23 -0.20 21.54
N GLU A 3 -6.69 0.73 22.38
CA GLU A 3 -7.03 0.43 23.77
C GLU A 3 -8.11 -0.63 23.93
N ARG A 4 -9.13 -0.61 23.06
CA ARG A 4 -10.19 -1.61 23.07
C ARG A 4 -9.68 -3.00 22.69
N GLU A 5 -8.77 -3.08 21.74
CA GLU A 5 -8.22 -4.36 21.31
C GLU A 5 -7.13 -4.86 22.29
N SER A 6 -6.29 -3.97 22.83
CA SER A 6 -5.30 -4.35 23.84
C SER A 6 -5.94 -4.88 25.12
N SER A 7 -7.09 -4.30 25.56
CA SER A 7 -7.82 -4.77 26.74
C SER A 7 -8.32 -6.21 26.59
N LYS A 8 -8.45 -6.74 25.38
CA LYS A 8 -8.85 -8.14 25.13
C LYS A 8 -7.66 -9.11 25.22
N LEU A 9 -6.43 -8.58 25.09
CA LEU A 9 -5.22 -9.39 25.08
C LEU A 9 -4.56 -9.54 26.46
N GLY A 10 -5.08 -8.87 27.49
CA GLY A 10 -4.54 -8.86 28.84
C GLY A 10 -3.57 -7.72 29.09
N ASP A 11 -2.51 -7.95 29.86
CA ASP A 11 -1.54 -6.93 30.27
C ASP A 11 -0.55 -6.55 29.13
N VAL A 12 -1.06 -5.81 28.15
CA VAL A 12 -0.25 -5.25 27.08
C VAL A 12 0.22 -3.85 27.49
N GLU A 13 1.53 -3.66 27.54
CA GLU A 13 2.17 -2.40 27.97
C GLU A 13 2.63 -1.56 26.77
N PHE A 14 2.96 -2.20 25.63
CA PHE A 14 3.61 -1.56 24.49
C PHE A 14 2.76 -1.61 23.22
N LEU A 15 2.86 -0.55 22.41
CA LEU A 15 2.36 -0.50 21.04
C LEU A 15 3.55 -0.30 20.09
N ALA A 16 3.90 -1.35 19.33
CA ALA A 16 4.93 -1.25 18.30
C ALA A 16 4.37 -0.59 17.04
N GLN A 17 5.09 0.39 16.50
CA GLN A 17 4.78 1.05 15.25
C GLN A 17 5.97 1.04 14.29
N GLY A 18 5.67 0.92 12.99
CA GLY A 18 6.66 0.95 11.91
C GLY A 18 6.92 2.36 11.37
N THR A 19 6.82 3.39 12.19
CA THR A 19 7.14 4.78 11.83
C THR A 19 8.59 4.85 11.34
N ILE A 20 8.81 5.54 10.21
CA ILE A 20 10.13 5.80 9.64
C ILE A 20 10.42 7.30 9.62
N TYR A 21 11.67 7.70 9.43
CA TYR A 21 12.07 9.10 9.48
C TYR A 21 11.32 10.03 8.52
N PRO A 22 11.02 9.66 7.26
CA PRO A 22 10.18 10.46 6.38
C PRO A 22 8.79 10.77 6.95
N ASP A 23 8.17 9.85 7.69
CA ASP A 23 6.85 10.07 8.30
C ASP A 23 6.90 11.20 9.34
N ILE A 24 8.01 11.31 10.08
CA ILE A 24 8.23 12.36 11.08
C ILE A 24 8.41 13.71 10.41
N ILE A 25 9.24 13.78 9.34
CA ILE A 25 9.51 15.04 8.63
C ILE A 25 8.22 15.56 7.96
N GLU A 26 7.46 14.70 7.32
CA GLU A 26 6.21 15.05 6.64
C GLU A 26 5.15 15.56 7.64
N SER A 27 5.10 14.96 8.84
CA SER A 27 4.20 15.41 9.92
C SER A 27 4.61 16.74 10.52
N ALA A 28 5.89 16.97 10.76
CA ALA A 28 6.42 18.24 11.29
C ALA A 28 6.19 19.41 10.31
N SER A 29 6.22 19.16 9.01
CA SER A 29 5.95 20.17 7.97
C SER A 29 4.49 20.65 7.96
N ALA A 30 3.57 19.84 8.45
CA ALA A 30 2.16 20.19 8.58
C ALA A 30 1.88 21.20 9.69
N GLU A 31 2.64 21.18 10.79
CA GLU A 31 2.49 22.12 11.90
C GLU A 31 2.93 23.55 11.54
N THR A 32 3.81 23.72 10.56
CA THR A 32 4.31 25.03 10.13
C THR A 32 3.38 25.76 9.14
N GLY A 33 2.23 25.20 8.78
CA GLY A 33 1.16 25.83 7.97
C GLY A 33 1.52 26.15 6.52
N LYS A 34 2.66 25.69 6.00
CA LYS A 34 3.16 25.96 4.64
C LYS A 34 2.98 24.83 3.63
N ALA A 35 2.53 23.67 4.08
CA ALA A 35 2.24 22.54 3.19
C ALA A 35 0.86 21.98 3.50
N HIS A 36 0.09 21.65 2.46
CA HIS A 36 -1.10 20.82 2.63
C HIS A 36 -0.67 19.48 3.22
N VAL A 37 -1.37 19.01 4.27
CA VAL A 37 -1.17 17.69 4.87
C VAL A 37 -1.41 16.62 3.79
N ILE A 38 -0.33 16.13 3.21
CA ILE A 38 -0.40 15.12 2.13
C ILE A 38 -0.70 13.73 2.72
N LYS A 39 -0.34 13.49 3.99
CA LYS A 39 -0.52 12.20 4.66
C LYS A 39 -1.08 12.39 6.07
N SER A 40 -2.40 12.27 6.22
CA SER A 40 -3.10 12.30 7.51
C SER A 40 -3.27 10.89 8.14
N HIS A 41 -2.76 9.85 7.52
CA HIS A 41 -2.99 8.45 7.91
C HIS A 41 -1.82 7.79 8.63
N HIS A 42 -0.70 8.50 8.79
CA HIS A 42 0.38 8.09 9.66
C HIS A 42 0.05 8.52 11.10
N ASN A 43 0.21 7.61 12.07
CA ASN A 43 -0.12 7.88 13.48
C ASN A 43 0.89 8.80 14.18
N VAL A 44 1.72 9.53 13.44
CA VAL A 44 2.66 10.51 14.00
C VAL A 44 1.86 11.72 14.48
N GLY A 45 1.82 11.93 15.79
CA GLY A 45 1.04 13.01 16.42
C GLY A 45 -0.49 12.78 16.43
N GLY A 46 -0.98 11.64 15.95
CA GLY A 46 -2.41 11.33 15.90
C GLY A 46 -2.91 10.36 16.97
N LEU A 47 -2.04 9.93 17.87
CA LEU A 47 -2.42 9.07 18.99
C LEU A 47 -2.94 9.94 20.16
N PRO A 48 -3.93 9.45 20.95
CA PRO A 48 -4.43 10.16 22.13
C PRO A 48 -3.32 10.37 23.17
N ASP A 49 -3.24 11.57 23.75
CA ASP A 49 -2.27 11.91 24.79
C ASP A 49 -2.41 11.03 26.05
N GLU A 50 -3.63 10.54 26.32
CA GLU A 50 -3.96 9.68 27.46
C GLU A 50 -3.84 8.18 27.18
N MET A 51 -3.17 7.79 26.08
CA MET A 51 -3.01 6.38 25.73
C MET A 51 -2.13 5.68 26.79
N ARG A 52 -2.63 4.54 27.30
CA ARG A 52 -1.93 3.76 28.35
C ARG A 52 -0.75 2.95 27.83
N LEU A 53 -0.67 2.76 26.50
CA LEU A 53 0.38 1.98 25.86
C LEU A 53 1.60 2.83 25.59
N GLU A 54 2.77 2.35 25.96
CA GLU A 54 4.05 2.96 25.61
C GLU A 54 4.41 2.65 24.15
N LEU A 55 4.86 3.67 23.39
CA LEU A 55 5.23 3.50 21.99
C LEU A 55 6.63 2.91 21.83
N VAL A 56 6.75 1.92 20.98
CA VAL A 56 8.02 1.34 20.52
C VAL A 56 8.16 1.56 19.03
N GLU A 57 9.03 2.48 18.63
CA GLU A 57 9.25 2.90 17.24
C GLU A 57 10.72 2.71 16.82
N PRO A 58 11.15 1.46 16.63
CA PRO A 58 12.57 1.15 16.43
C PRO A 58 13.14 1.65 15.09
N LEU A 59 12.27 2.04 14.15
CA LEU A 59 12.65 2.46 12.80
C LEU A 59 12.56 3.97 12.58
N LYS A 60 12.16 4.75 13.57
CA LYS A 60 11.81 6.17 13.44
C LYS A 60 12.95 7.09 12.97
N GLU A 61 14.19 6.66 13.10
CA GLU A 61 15.38 7.41 12.67
C GLU A 61 15.95 6.92 11.34
N LEU A 62 15.27 5.96 10.68
CA LEU A 62 15.75 5.30 9.48
C LEU A 62 14.97 5.73 8.23
N PHE A 63 15.67 5.82 7.12
CA PHE A 63 15.06 5.92 5.80
C PHE A 63 14.60 4.55 5.27
N LYS A 64 13.73 4.55 4.28
CA LYS A 64 13.11 3.36 3.73
C LYS A 64 14.11 2.34 3.16
N ASP A 65 15.18 2.81 2.55
CA ASP A 65 16.26 1.98 2.00
C ASP A 65 17.10 1.32 3.11
N GLU A 66 17.33 2.03 4.22
CA GLU A 66 17.99 1.48 5.40
C GLU A 66 17.12 0.40 6.06
N VAL A 67 15.81 0.65 6.20
CA VAL A 67 14.85 -0.35 6.71
C VAL A 67 14.83 -1.60 5.84
N ARG A 68 14.85 -1.45 4.51
CA ARG A 68 14.95 -2.58 3.57
C ARG A 68 16.25 -3.37 3.78
N THR A 69 17.37 -2.66 3.93
CA THR A 69 18.67 -3.30 4.19
C THR A 69 18.66 -4.10 5.49
N ILE A 70 18.06 -3.56 6.55
CA ILE A 70 17.90 -4.26 7.83
C ILE A 70 16.97 -5.45 7.66
N GLY A 71 15.86 -5.31 6.95
CA GLY A 71 14.93 -6.41 6.69
C GLY A 71 15.61 -7.61 6.04
N LEU A 72 16.44 -7.38 5.02
CA LEU A 72 17.24 -8.45 4.40
C LEU A 72 18.22 -9.09 5.37
N LYS A 73 18.92 -8.30 6.20
CA LYS A 73 19.84 -8.80 7.22
C LYS A 73 19.15 -9.64 8.31
N LEU A 74 17.88 -9.33 8.59
CA LEU A 74 17.03 -10.11 9.50
C LEU A 74 16.45 -11.37 8.86
N GLY A 75 16.75 -11.64 7.59
CA GLY A 75 16.31 -12.84 6.88
C GLY A 75 14.93 -12.74 6.24
N LEU A 76 14.35 -11.54 6.11
CA LEU A 76 13.12 -11.36 5.33
C LEU A 76 13.40 -11.61 3.85
N SER A 77 12.46 -12.24 3.15
CA SER A 77 12.59 -12.47 1.71
C SER A 77 12.59 -11.17 0.91
N ARG A 78 13.31 -11.15 -0.22
CA ARG A 78 13.33 -9.99 -1.12
C ARG A 78 11.94 -9.58 -1.56
N GLU A 79 11.05 -10.54 -1.81
CA GLU A 79 9.66 -10.30 -2.22
C GLU A 79 8.89 -9.46 -1.20
N ILE A 80 9.07 -9.72 0.09
CA ILE A 80 8.46 -8.93 1.17
C ILE A 80 9.10 -7.55 1.25
N VAL A 81 10.43 -7.49 1.25
CA VAL A 81 11.20 -6.24 1.47
C VAL A 81 11.01 -5.24 0.33
N PHE A 82 10.96 -5.73 -0.92
CA PHE A 82 10.82 -4.89 -2.13
C PHE A 82 9.42 -4.87 -2.72
N ARG A 83 8.42 -5.38 -1.97
CA ARG A 83 7.03 -5.27 -2.41
C ARG A 83 6.67 -3.82 -2.72
N HIS A 84 5.98 -3.62 -3.84
CA HIS A 84 5.50 -2.31 -4.23
C HIS A 84 4.59 -1.69 -3.14
N PRO A 85 4.60 -0.35 -2.98
CA PRO A 85 3.70 0.31 -2.05
C PRO A 85 2.25 0.03 -2.44
N PHE A 86 1.45 -0.29 -1.44
CA PHE A 86 0.06 -0.65 -1.60
C PHE A 86 -0.81 0.38 -0.88
N PRO A 87 -1.92 0.86 -1.47
CA PRO A 87 -2.84 1.76 -0.77
C PRO A 87 -3.32 1.13 0.55
N GLY A 88 -3.42 1.93 1.62
CA GLY A 88 -3.86 1.47 2.94
C GLY A 88 -5.16 0.67 2.93
N PRO A 89 -6.25 1.11 2.22
CA PRO A 89 -7.48 0.34 2.06
C PRO A 89 -7.35 -0.93 1.20
N GLY A 90 -6.20 -1.14 0.58
CA GLY A 90 -5.89 -2.35 -0.17
C GLY A 90 -6.68 -2.49 -1.46
N LEU A 91 -7.19 -3.70 -1.70
CA LEU A 91 -7.90 -4.05 -2.93
C LEU A 91 -9.15 -3.18 -3.17
N GLY A 92 -9.84 -2.78 -2.11
CA GLY A 92 -11.11 -2.04 -2.21
C GLY A 92 -11.02 -0.72 -2.96
N VAL A 93 -9.92 0.04 -2.81
CA VAL A 93 -9.75 1.33 -3.53
C VAL A 93 -9.48 1.16 -5.02
N ARG A 94 -9.18 -0.04 -5.46
CA ARG A 94 -8.94 -0.38 -6.85
C ARG A 94 -10.20 -0.89 -7.58
N ILE A 95 -11.35 -0.87 -6.89
CA ILE A 95 -12.67 -1.11 -7.46
C ILE A 95 -13.39 0.22 -7.53
N LEU A 96 -13.62 0.72 -8.76
CA LEU A 96 -14.32 1.99 -8.97
C LEU A 96 -15.83 1.75 -8.86
N GLY A 97 -16.41 2.14 -7.72
CA GLY A 97 -17.83 1.96 -7.44
C GLY A 97 -18.11 1.05 -6.23
N GLU A 98 -19.16 0.26 -6.29
CA GLU A 98 -19.52 -0.65 -5.21
C GLU A 98 -18.50 -1.79 -5.09
N VAL A 99 -18.06 -2.06 -3.87
CA VAL A 99 -17.13 -3.17 -3.59
C VAL A 99 -17.93 -4.45 -3.35
N THR A 100 -18.00 -5.30 -4.36
CA THR A 100 -18.65 -6.61 -4.27
C THR A 100 -17.61 -7.74 -4.22
N LYS A 101 -18.04 -8.90 -3.72
CA LYS A 101 -17.18 -10.10 -3.73
C LYS A 101 -16.80 -10.50 -5.16
N GLU A 102 -17.74 -10.47 -6.10
CA GLU A 102 -17.52 -10.78 -7.52
C GLU A 102 -16.40 -9.89 -8.12
N TYR A 103 -16.51 -8.56 -7.94
CA TYR A 103 -15.52 -7.61 -8.48
C TYR A 103 -14.17 -7.77 -7.83
N ALA A 104 -14.15 -8.06 -6.53
CA ALA A 104 -12.91 -8.29 -5.80
C ALA A 104 -12.21 -9.59 -6.24
N ASP A 105 -12.96 -10.64 -6.53
CA ASP A 105 -12.39 -11.90 -7.01
C ASP A 105 -11.79 -11.74 -8.42
N ILE A 106 -12.52 -11.11 -9.35
CA ILE A 106 -12.02 -10.80 -10.70
C ILE A 106 -10.75 -9.94 -10.63
N LEU A 107 -10.77 -8.91 -9.78
CA LEU A 107 -9.62 -8.03 -9.63
C LEU A 107 -8.40 -8.76 -9.06
N ARG A 108 -8.58 -9.68 -8.09
CA ARG A 108 -7.47 -10.48 -7.54
C ARG A 108 -6.82 -11.34 -8.59
N GLU A 109 -7.62 -12.01 -9.41
CA GLU A 109 -7.12 -12.87 -10.49
C GLU A 109 -6.35 -12.05 -11.53
N ALA A 110 -6.93 -10.94 -11.97
CA ALA A 110 -6.29 -10.05 -12.94
C ALA A 110 -4.98 -9.43 -12.40
N ASP A 111 -4.99 -9.00 -11.13
CA ASP A 111 -3.81 -8.43 -10.47
C ASP A 111 -2.70 -9.48 -10.31
N ALA A 112 -3.06 -10.72 -9.95
CA ALA A 112 -2.10 -11.82 -9.81
C ALA A 112 -1.41 -12.12 -11.14
N VAL A 113 -2.16 -12.27 -12.24
CA VAL A 113 -1.61 -12.50 -13.57
C VAL A 113 -0.69 -11.34 -14.00
N PHE A 114 -1.12 -10.10 -13.76
CA PHE A 114 -0.32 -8.93 -14.14
C PHE A 114 1.00 -8.84 -13.37
N ILE A 115 0.96 -9.09 -12.06
CA ILE A 115 2.18 -9.05 -11.22
C ILE A 115 3.11 -10.21 -11.57
N GLU A 116 2.59 -11.42 -11.80
CA GLU A 116 3.38 -12.57 -12.24
C GLU A 116 4.11 -12.28 -13.56
N GLU A 117 3.41 -11.73 -14.55
CA GLU A 117 4.00 -11.35 -15.84
C GLU A 117 5.10 -10.30 -15.69
N LEU A 118 4.91 -9.29 -14.80
CA LEU A 118 5.95 -8.30 -14.51
C LEU A 118 7.18 -8.92 -13.84
N GLN A 119 6.99 -9.92 -12.97
CA GLN A 119 8.07 -10.62 -12.30
C GLN A 119 8.85 -11.50 -13.29
N ASP A 120 8.17 -12.28 -14.11
CA ASP A 120 8.76 -13.19 -15.08
C ASP A 120 9.55 -12.45 -16.17
N THR A 121 9.08 -11.27 -16.56
CA THR A 121 9.75 -10.43 -17.55
C THR A 121 10.82 -9.49 -16.94
N GLY A 122 10.96 -9.47 -15.62
CA GLY A 122 11.91 -8.61 -14.90
C GLY A 122 11.54 -7.13 -14.88
N TRP A 123 10.28 -6.80 -15.19
CA TRP A 123 9.78 -5.43 -15.12
C TRP A 123 9.32 -5.03 -13.71
N TYR A 124 9.02 -5.99 -12.85
CA TYR A 124 8.59 -5.69 -11.49
C TYR A 124 9.58 -4.83 -10.71
N GLU A 125 10.87 -5.14 -10.80
CA GLU A 125 11.92 -4.37 -10.11
C GLU A 125 12.19 -2.99 -10.75
N LYS A 126 11.83 -2.80 -12.02
CA LYS A 126 12.00 -1.54 -12.74
C LYS A 126 10.85 -0.58 -12.50
N THR A 127 9.68 -1.09 -12.18
CA THR A 127 8.51 -0.28 -11.84
C THR A 127 8.49 0.05 -10.36
N SER A 128 8.09 1.26 -10.01
CA SER A 128 7.97 1.70 -8.61
C SER A 128 6.62 1.33 -8.01
N GLN A 129 5.60 1.21 -8.86
CA GLN A 129 4.25 0.78 -8.49
C GLN A 129 3.56 0.15 -9.69
N ALA A 130 2.96 -1.01 -9.50
CA ALA A 130 2.13 -1.68 -10.48
C ALA A 130 0.94 -2.36 -9.82
N PHE A 131 -0.23 -2.26 -10.44
CA PHE A 131 -1.45 -2.93 -10.01
C PHE A 131 -2.55 -2.90 -11.08
N ALA A 132 -3.51 -3.80 -10.97
CA ALA A 132 -4.75 -3.78 -11.73
C ALA A 132 -5.84 -2.97 -11.02
N VAL A 133 -6.76 -2.38 -11.79
CA VAL A 133 -7.94 -1.63 -11.33
C VAL A 133 -9.18 -2.22 -12.00
N PHE A 134 -10.22 -2.49 -11.22
CA PHE A 134 -11.50 -2.94 -11.74
C PHE A 134 -12.38 -1.73 -12.11
N LEU A 135 -12.86 -1.73 -13.35
CA LEU A 135 -13.79 -0.74 -13.87
C LEU A 135 -15.17 -1.38 -14.03
N PRO A 136 -16.23 -0.90 -13.34
CA PRO A 136 -17.56 -1.50 -13.40
C PRO A 136 -18.29 -1.13 -14.70
N VAL A 137 -17.61 -1.29 -15.81
CA VAL A 137 -18.11 -1.10 -17.17
C VAL A 137 -17.81 -2.34 -17.99
N LYS A 138 -18.68 -2.66 -18.92
CA LYS A 138 -18.47 -3.78 -19.82
C LYS A 138 -18.05 -3.31 -21.20
N SER A 139 -17.08 -3.97 -21.77
CA SER A 139 -16.66 -3.78 -23.15
C SER A 139 -17.01 -5.01 -23.97
N VAL A 140 -17.29 -4.80 -25.24
CA VAL A 140 -17.53 -5.89 -26.16
C VAL A 140 -16.21 -6.51 -26.62
N GLY A 141 -16.11 -7.83 -26.45
CA GLY A 141 -15.06 -8.65 -27.02
C GLY A 141 -15.62 -9.65 -28.03
N VAL A 142 -14.78 -10.08 -28.95
CA VAL A 142 -15.12 -11.16 -29.88
C VAL A 142 -14.31 -12.39 -29.51
N VAL A 143 -15.00 -13.47 -29.16
CA VAL A 143 -14.38 -14.77 -28.86
C VAL A 143 -14.98 -15.81 -29.79
N GLY A 144 -14.18 -16.28 -30.75
CA GLY A 144 -14.68 -17.09 -31.85
C GLY A 144 -15.68 -16.28 -32.68
N ASP A 145 -16.85 -16.87 -32.97
CA ASP A 145 -17.93 -16.24 -33.76
C ASP A 145 -18.95 -15.45 -32.89
N GLY A 146 -18.70 -15.35 -31.58
CA GLY A 146 -19.63 -14.75 -30.62
C GLY A 146 -19.14 -13.42 -30.01
N ARG A 147 -20.12 -12.50 -29.81
CA ARG A 147 -19.87 -11.30 -29.01
C ARG A 147 -20.04 -11.61 -27.52
N ARG A 148 -19.09 -11.20 -26.70
CA ARG A 148 -19.18 -11.24 -25.23
C ARG A 148 -19.01 -9.83 -24.66
N TYR A 149 -19.71 -9.59 -23.57
CA TYR A 149 -19.60 -8.34 -22.82
C TYR A 149 -18.94 -8.66 -21.48
N GLU A 150 -17.66 -8.31 -21.37
CA GLU A 150 -16.86 -8.64 -20.21
C GLU A 150 -16.45 -7.36 -19.46
N TRP A 151 -16.12 -7.53 -18.19
CA TRP A 151 -15.67 -6.42 -17.34
C TRP A 151 -14.31 -5.87 -17.81
N VAL A 152 -14.13 -4.56 -17.64
CA VAL A 152 -12.89 -3.90 -18.03
C VAL A 152 -11.94 -3.87 -16.83
N ILE A 153 -10.70 -4.27 -17.08
CA ILE A 153 -9.58 -4.14 -16.14
C ILE A 153 -8.60 -3.11 -16.68
N GLY A 154 -8.32 -2.08 -15.89
CA GLY A 154 -7.24 -1.13 -16.17
C GLY A 154 -5.94 -1.63 -15.55
N LEU A 155 -4.85 -1.61 -16.31
CA LEU A 155 -3.52 -1.89 -15.78
C LEU A 155 -2.78 -0.58 -15.55
N ARG A 156 -2.10 -0.47 -14.41
CA ARG A 156 -1.23 0.64 -14.08
C ARG A 156 0.16 0.13 -13.73
N ALA A 157 1.16 0.65 -14.43
CA ALA A 157 2.56 0.49 -14.07
C ALA A 157 3.24 1.86 -14.21
N VAL A 158 3.97 2.28 -13.20
CA VAL A 158 4.64 3.59 -13.19
C VAL A 158 6.06 3.46 -12.67
N GLU A 159 6.94 4.26 -13.25
CA GLU A 159 8.28 4.49 -12.74
C GLU A 159 8.32 5.86 -12.07
N THR A 160 8.96 5.94 -10.92
CA THR A 160 9.20 7.21 -10.21
C THR A 160 10.43 7.08 -9.33
N ILE A 161 11.16 8.18 -9.18
CA ILE A 161 12.33 8.24 -8.31
C ILE A 161 11.89 8.74 -6.92
N ASP A 162 10.96 9.67 -6.87
CA ASP A 162 10.56 10.42 -5.68
C ASP A 162 9.09 10.19 -5.26
N PHE A 163 8.36 9.35 -5.97
CA PHE A 163 6.90 9.13 -5.83
C PHE A 163 6.03 10.41 -6.01
N MET A 164 6.63 11.51 -6.44
CA MET A 164 5.94 12.77 -6.73
C MET A 164 5.78 13.00 -8.23
N THR A 165 6.77 12.56 -9.02
CA THR A 165 6.74 12.61 -10.48
C THR A 165 6.78 11.20 -11.04
N ALA A 166 5.76 10.81 -11.81
CA ALA A 166 5.65 9.48 -12.39
C ALA A 166 5.78 9.51 -13.91
N ARG A 167 6.44 8.48 -14.46
CA ARG A 167 6.43 8.15 -15.89
C ARG A 167 5.66 6.84 -16.07
N SER A 168 4.77 6.81 -17.03
CA SER A 168 3.98 5.62 -17.42
C SER A 168 4.44 5.10 -18.78
#